data_07e2f55672c9c728fb8fc33977fcb100
#
_entry.id   07e2f55672c9c728fb8fc33977fcb100
#
_cell.length_a   1.000
_cell.length_b   1.000
_cell.length_c   1.000
_cell.angle_alpha   90.00
_cell.angle_beta   90.00
_cell.angle_gamma   90.00
#
_symmetry.space_group_name_H-M   'P 1'
#
loop_
_entity.id
_entity.type
_entity.pdbx_description
1 polymer ?
#
loop_
_entity_poly.entity_id
_entity_poly.type
_entity_poly.pdbx_seq_one_letter_code
_entity_poly.pdbx_strand_id
1 'polypeptide(L)'
;MSAPKANDAGFLTQELTILNKSGIHARPAAMFVKTANRFTGDIFVEKDGEKINGKSIMGLMMLAAGPGSKVTVLAKGSDADAAIAELEALVNRKFDED
;
A
#
# COMPACT_ATOMS: atom_id res chain seq x y z
N MET A 1 -11.70 -11.45 3.32
CA MET A 1 -10.51 -10.87 2.65
C MET A 1 -10.41 -11.42 1.25
N SER A 2 -10.31 -10.56 0.24
CA SER A 2 -10.22 -11.04 -1.14
C SER A 2 -8.77 -11.32 -1.50
N ALA A 3 -8.58 -12.29 -2.39
CA ALA A 3 -7.25 -12.60 -2.92
C ALA A 3 -6.81 -11.48 -3.87
N PRO A 4 -5.51 -11.22 -3.99
CA PRO A 4 -4.99 -10.27 -4.98
C PRO A 4 -5.39 -10.69 -6.40
N LYS A 5 -5.58 -9.71 -7.25
CA LYS A 5 -5.97 -9.91 -8.64
C LYS A 5 -4.91 -9.37 -9.58
N ALA A 6 -4.64 -10.09 -10.67
CA ALA A 6 -3.74 -9.61 -11.70
C ALA A 6 -4.46 -8.61 -12.59
N ASN A 7 -3.80 -7.51 -12.96
CA ASN A 7 -4.34 -6.58 -13.93
C ASN A 7 -3.68 -6.81 -15.32
N ASP A 8 -4.15 -6.06 -16.33
CA ASP A 8 -3.67 -6.25 -17.71
C ASP A 8 -2.20 -5.87 -17.91
N ALA A 9 -1.65 -5.04 -17.03
CA ALA A 9 -0.25 -4.62 -17.10
C ALA A 9 0.70 -5.56 -16.36
N GLY A 10 0.19 -6.68 -15.85
CA GLY A 10 1.02 -7.65 -15.13
C GLY A 10 1.24 -7.34 -13.66
N PHE A 11 0.53 -6.36 -13.11
CA PHE A 11 0.57 -6.07 -11.67
C PHE A 11 -0.41 -6.96 -10.93
N LEU A 12 0.00 -7.37 -9.74
CA LEU A 12 -0.90 -7.96 -8.78
C LEU A 12 -1.50 -6.81 -7.97
N THR A 13 -2.82 -6.79 -7.79
CA THR A 13 -3.52 -5.67 -7.13
C THR A 13 -4.32 -6.15 -5.94
N GLN A 14 -4.40 -5.31 -4.92
CA GLN A 14 -5.18 -5.61 -3.72
C GLN A 14 -5.73 -4.31 -3.14
N GLU A 15 -7.04 -4.25 -2.95
CA GLU A 15 -7.68 -3.11 -2.28
C GLU A 15 -7.54 -3.29 -0.76
N LEU A 16 -7.14 -2.23 -0.09
CA LEU A 16 -6.97 -2.20 1.37
C LEU A 16 -7.76 -1.02 1.94
N THR A 17 -8.24 -1.18 3.16
CA THR A 17 -8.93 -0.09 3.88
C THR A 17 -8.01 0.43 4.97
N ILE A 18 -7.84 1.75 5.02
CA ILE A 18 -7.02 2.40 6.04
C ILE A 18 -7.80 2.41 7.35
N LEU A 19 -7.26 1.76 8.37
CA LEU A 19 -7.98 1.52 9.63
C LEU A 19 -7.52 2.37 10.79
N ASN A 20 -6.31 2.94 10.73
CA ASN A 20 -5.77 3.73 11.83
C ASN A 20 -6.38 5.13 11.84
N LYS A 21 -6.50 5.71 13.03
CA LYS A 21 -7.21 6.97 13.24
C LYS A 21 -6.63 8.14 12.47
N SER A 22 -5.31 8.17 12.32
CA SER A 22 -4.62 9.30 11.69
C SER A 22 -4.45 9.15 10.19
N GLY A 23 -4.83 7.98 9.63
CA GLY A 23 -4.62 7.73 8.22
C GLY A 23 -3.13 7.64 7.87
N ILE A 24 -2.81 7.87 6.60
CA ILE A 24 -1.42 7.76 6.13
C ILE A 24 -0.72 9.12 6.29
N HIS A 25 -0.30 9.45 7.51
CA HIS A 25 0.56 10.60 7.77
C HIS A 25 2.02 10.14 7.74
N ALA A 26 2.96 10.98 8.20
CA ALA A 26 4.39 10.75 8.02
C ALA A 26 4.88 9.40 8.56
N ARG A 27 4.47 9.02 9.75
CA ARG A 27 4.95 7.78 10.37
C ARG A 27 4.42 6.53 9.67
N PRO A 28 3.11 6.37 9.43
CA PRO A 28 2.63 5.23 8.63
C PRO A 28 3.21 5.21 7.22
N ALA A 29 3.38 6.36 6.58
CA ALA A 29 3.99 6.42 5.26
C ALA A 29 5.42 5.88 5.29
N ALA A 30 6.21 6.28 6.30
CA ALA A 30 7.57 5.78 6.45
C ALA A 30 7.60 4.26 6.68
N MET A 31 6.68 3.73 7.48
CA MET A 31 6.58 2.29 7.73
C MET A 31 6.21 1.53 6.46
N PHE A 32 5.29 2.08 5.68
CA PHE A 32 4.88 1.48 4.42
C PHE A 32 6.08 1.41 3.46
N VAL A 33 6.81 2.52 3.31
CA VAL A 33 7.97 2.57 2.42
C VAL A 33 9.07 1.61 2.88
N LYS A 34 9.32 1.54 4.18
CA LYS A 34 10.31 0.62 4.73
C LYS A 34 9.96 -0.82 4.38
N THR A 35 8.70 -1.19 4.50
CA THR A 35 8.24 -2.53 4.14
C THR A 35 8.34 -2.73 2.62
N ALA A 36 7.87 -1.77 1.82
CA ALA A 36 7.88 -1.86 0.37
C ALA A 36 9.31 -1.99 -0.18
N ASN A 37 10.27 -1.30 0.44
CA ASN A 37 11.66 -1.33 -0.01
C ASN A 37 12.35 -2.68 0.20
N ARG A 38 11.75 -3.59 0.94
CA ARG A 38 12.28 -4.95 1.08
C ARG A 38 12.07 -5.79 -0.18
N PHE A 39 11.24 -5.30 -1.09
CA PHE A 39 10.87 -6.02 -2.32
C PHE A 39 11.45 -5.31 -3.52
N THR A 40 11.90 -6.10 -4.51
CA THR A 40 12.65 -5.54 -5.65
C THR A 40 11.75 -5.00 -6.76
N GLY A 41 10.52 -5.51 -6.88
CA GLY A 41 9.62 -5.10 -7.94
C GLY A 41 8.99 -3.74 -7.70
N ASP A 42 8.32 -3.23 -8.72
CA ASP A 42 7.61 -1.96 -8.63
C ASP A 42 6.40 -2.10 -7.72
N ILE A 43 6.19 -1.10 -6.87
CA ILE A 43 5.02 -1.04 -6.00
C ILE A 43 4.41 0.35 -6.15
N PHE A 44 3.11 0.38 -6.46
CA PHE A 44 2.34 1.62 -6.56
C PHE A 44 1.15 1.55 -5.62
N VAL A 45 0.65 2.71 -5.25
CA VAL A 45 -0.58 2.83 -4.47
C VAL A 45 -1.49 3.81 -5.19
N GLU A 46 -2.75 3.43 -5.35
CA GLU A 46 -3.73 4.22 -6.08
C GLU A 46 -4.93 4.55 -5.19
N LYS A 47 -5.39 5.79 -5.26
CA LYS A 47 -6.59 6.23 -4.57
C LYS A 47 -7.29 7.24 -5.47
N ASP A 48 -8.58 7.01 -5.72
CA ASP A 48 -9.43 7.92 -6.51
C ASP A 48 -8.81 8.26 -7.88
N GLY A 49 -8.20 7.25 -8.52
CA GLY A 49 -7.61 7.42 -9.84
C GLY A 49 -6.20 7.98 -9.85
N GLU A 50 -5.68 8.38 -8.69
CA GLU A 50 -4.31 8.90 -8.59
C GLU A 50 -3.37 7.78 -8.12
N LYS A 51 -2.34 7.53 -8.92
CA LYS A 51 -1.39 6.45 -8.66
C LYS A 51 -0.02 7.06 -8.31
N ILE A 52 0.54 6.64 -7.18
CA ILE A 52 1.85 7.13 -6.74
C ILE A 52 2.79 5.96 -6.48
N ASN A 53 4.08 6.26 -6.42
CA ASN A 53 5.09 5.27 -6.11
C ASN A 53 4.99 4.85 -4.63
N GLY A 54 4.75 3.57 -4.38
CA GLY A 54 4.62 3.03 -3.02
C GLY A 54 5.91 3.03 -2.22
N LYS A 55 7.03 3.39 -2.86
CA LYS A 55 8.33 3.54 -2.19
C LYS A 55 8.69 5.01 -1.96
N SER A 56 7.70 5.91 -2.05
CA SER A 56 7.88 7.34 -1.83
C SER A 56 7.04 7.79 -0.64
N ILE A 57 7.70 8.25 0.42
CA ILE A 57 7.00 8.78 1.60
C ILE A 57 6.12 9.96 1.20
N MET A 58 6.67 10.89 0.41
CA MET A 58 5.91 12.06 -0.05
C MET A 58 4.71 11.67 -0.90
N GLY A 59 4.91 10.68 -1.81
CA GLY A 59 3.82 10.21 -2.64
C GLY A 59 2.66 9.68 -1.82
N LEU A 60 2.97 8.87 -0.82
CA LEU A 60 1.94 8.30 0.06
C LEU A 60 1.20 9.39 0.83
N MET A 61 1.93 10.39 1.33
CA MET A 61 1.31 11.50 2.06
C MET A 61 0.41 12.33 1.16
N MET A 62 0.78 12.48 -0.10
CA MET A 62 -0.01 13.24 -1.06
C MET A 62 -1.35 12.59 -1.40
N LEU A 63 -1.48 11.29 -1.19
CA LEU A 63 -2.78 10.63 -1.39
C LEU A 63 -3.82 11.06 -0.36
N ALA A 64 -3.39 11.62 0.75
CA ALA A 64 -4.27 12.10 1.82
C ALA A 64 -5.29 11.04 2.25
N ALA A 65 -4.84 9.78 2.37
CA ALA A 65 -5.72 8.67 2.73
C ALA A 65 -6.01 8.69 4.22
N GLY A 66 -7.19 9.15 4.58
CA GLY A 66 -7.64 9.18 5.96
C GLY A 66 -8.27 7.86 6.39
N PRO A 67 -8.73 7.78 7.66
CA PRO A 67 -9.37 6.56 8.15
C PRO A 67 -10.62 6.22 7.35
N GLY A 68 -10.77 4.95 7.03
CA GLY A 68 -11.88 4.48 6.21
C GLY A 68 -11.64 4.56 4.71
N SER A 69 -10.60 5.25 4.28
CA SER A 69 -10.27 5.35 2.85
C SER A 69 -9.86 3.99 2.29
N LYS A 70 -10.21 3.75 1.04
CA LYS A 70 -9.75 2.57 0.32
C LYS A 70 -8.63 2.96 -0.62
N VAL A 71 -7.56 2.17 -0.59
CA VAL A 71 -6.44 2.33 -1.50
C VAL A 71 -6.17 1.00 -2.18
N THR A 72 -5.64 1.05 -3.40
CA THR A 72 -5.27 -0.17 -4.12
C THR A 72 -3.76 -0.23 -4.20
N VAL A 73 -3.19 -1.32 -3.69
CA VAL A 73 -1.76 -1.58 -3.82
C VAL A 73 -1.54 -2.39 -5.09
N LEU A 74 -0.58 -1.97 -5.90
CA LEU A 74 -0.20 -2.66 -7.13
C LEU A 74 1.26 -3.06 -7.01
N ALA A 75 1.55 -4.35 -7.18
CA ALA A 75 2.91 -4.86 -7.06
C ALA A 75 3.27 -5.72 -8.26
N LYS A 76 4.51 -5.62 -8.71
CA LYS A 76 4.99 -6.36 -9.86
C LYS A 76 6.34 -6.99 -9.52
N GLY A 77 6.64 -8.11 -10.17
CA GLY A 77 7.91 -8.80 -9.96
C GLY A 77 7.71 -10.15 -9.31
N SER A 78 8.81 -10.88 -9.15
CA SER A 78 8.76 -12.25 -8.64
C SER A 78 8.32 -12.35 -7.19
N ASP A 79 8.44 -11.26 -6.42
CA ASP A 79 8.06 -11.21 -5.01
C ASP A 79 6.77 -10.40 -4.77
N ALA A 80 5.96 -10.17 -5.82
CA ALA A 80 4.75 -9.37 -5.70
C ALA A 80 3.75 -9.92 -4.68
N ASP A 81 3.56 -11.25 -4.65
CA ASP A 81 2.67 -11.88 -3.68
C ASP A 81 3.09 -11.56 -2.25
N ALA A 82 4.37 -11.73 -1.98
CA ALA A 82 4.91 -11.48 -0.64
C ALA A 82 4.80 -10.01 -0.28
N ALA A 83 5.05 -9.11 -1.24
CA ALA A 83 4.95 -7.68 -1.03
C ALA A 83 3.53 -7.29 -0.61
N ILE A 84 2.53 -7.75 -1.35
CA ILE A 84 1.13 -7.44 -1.04
C ILE A 84 0.76 -8.00 0.34
N ALA A 85 1.16 -9.23 0.64
CA ALA A 85 0.84 -9.84 1.93
C ALA A 85 1.42 -9.04 3.10
N GLU A 86 2.67 -8.59 2.97
CA GLU A 86 3.32 -7.81 4.02
C GLU A 86 2.69 -6.44 4.19
N LEU A 87 2.37 -5.77 3.08
CA LEU A 87 1.74 -4.45 3.15
C LEU A 87 0.32 -4.54 3.68
N GLU A 88 -0.42 -5.56 3.29
CA GLU A 88 -1.76 -5.79 3.82
C GLU A 88 -1.71 -6.03 5.33
N ALA A 89 -0.76 -6.85 5.80
CA ALA A 89 -0.61 -7.11 7.22
C ALA A 89 -0.32 -5.82 7.99
N LEU A 90 0.56 -4.97 7.44
CA LEU A 90 0.90 -3.70 8.06
C LEU A 90 -0.32 -2.79 8.19
N VAL A 91 -1.11 -2.66 7.12
CA VAL A 91 -2.32 -1.83 7.11
C VAL A 91 -3.36 -2.40 8.08
N ASN A 92 -3.55 -3.73 8.09
CA ASN A 92 -4.56 -4.36 8.94
C ASN A 92 -4.23 -4.27 10.42
N ARG A 93 -2.95 -4.17 10.79
CA ARG A 93 -2.59 -3.93 12.19
C ARG A 93 -2.44 -2.44 12.51
N LYS A 94 -3.03 -1.59 11.68
CA LYS A 94 -3.10 -0.13 11.88
C LYS A 94 -1.72 0.52 11.99
N PHE A 95 -0.74 0.00 11.24
CA PHE A 95 0.64 0.49 11.26
C PHE A 95 1.22 0.47 12.69
N ASP A 96 0.78 -0.49 13.50
CA ASP A 96 1.16 -0.62 14.91
C ASP A 96 0.82 0.62 15.74
N GLU A 97 -0.09 1.46 15.25
CA GLU A 97 -0.74 2.50 16.04
C GLU A 97 -1.96 1.89 16.71
N ASP A 98 -2.40 2.47 17.76
CA ASP A 98 -3.56 1.97 18.51
C ASP A 98 -4.84 1.77 17.69
#